data_33ca5ea236dd51b5ece6ad55df8b0766
#
_entry.id   33ca5ea236dd51b5ece6ad55df8b0766
#
_cell.length_a   1.000
_cell.length_b   1.000
_cell.length_c   1.000
_cell.angle_alpha   90.00
_cell.angle_beta   90.00
_cell.angle_gamma   90.00
#
_symmetry.space_group_name_H-M   'P 1'
#
loop_
_entity.id
_entity.type
_entity.pdbx_description
1 polymer ?
#
loop_
_entity_poly.entity_id
_entity_poly.type
_entity_poly.pdbx_seq_one_letter_code
_entity_poly.pdbx_strand_id
1 'polypeptide(L)'
;ILNSSEKNDLSRILNKIIESNVNQQQCFVHRDFHCRNLMLIDGEVGPGIIDFQDAVNGPILYDLVSLLKDAYFELQEDFILDMVIRYWEAIINAKLITKNEFADFFKSFEWLGVQRHLKILGIFTRLYLRDNKDQYLNNLPLVEKYLKDTTQRYQELFPLRDILNKAIN
;
A
#
# COMPACT_ATOMS: atom_id res chain seq x y z
N ILE A 1 -25.13 -2.61 -0.52
CA ILE A 1 -24.91 -3.35 0.76
C ILE A 1 -24.44 -4.76 0.40
N LEU A 2 -23.33 -5.23 0.99
CA LEU A 2 -22.80 -6.58 0.77
C LEU A 2 -23.74 -7.64 1.37
N ASN A 3 -24.00 -8.71 0.60
CA ASN A 3 -24.70 -9.88 1.10
C ASN A 3 -23.80 -10.77 2.00
N SER A 4 -24.36 -11.83 2.61
CA SER A 4 -23.62 -12.69 3.55
C SER A 4 -22.43 -13.42 2.89
N SER A 5 -22.54 -13.85 1.64
CA SER A 5 -21.46 -14.51 0.92
C SER A 5 -20.33 -13.53 0.64
N GLU A 6 -20.64 -12.33 0.13
CA GLU A 6 -19.67 -11.27 -0.13
C GLU A 6 -18.91 -10.83 1.14
N LYS A 7 -19.59 -10.77 2.28
CA LYS A 7 -18.94 -10.49 3.59
C LYS A 7 -17.96 -11.59 3.99
N ASN A 8 -18.33 -12.86 3.79
CA ASN A 8 -17.45 -13.98 4.09
C ASN A 8 -16.22 -14.00 3.16
N ASP A 9 -16.43 -13.77 1.87
CA ASP A 9 -15.33 -13.67 0.90
C ASP A 9 -14.39 -12.52 1.22
N LEU A 10 -14.92 -11.34 1.54
CA LEU A 10 -14.13 -10.19 1.95
C LEU A 10 -13.31 -10.50 3.21
N SER A 11 -13.93 -11.09 4.24
CA SER A 11 -13.24 -11.47 5.47
C SER A 11 -12.11 -12.46 5.21
N ARG A 12 -12.36 -13.48 4.38
CA ARG A 12 -11.35 -14.48 4.00
C ARG A 12 -10.16 -13.85 3.27
N ILE A 13 -10.42 -12.92 2.35
CA ILE A 13 -9.36 -12.23 1.59
C ILE A 13 -8.56 -11.31 2.50
N LEU A 14 -9.23 -10.52 3.34
CA LEU A 14 -8.55 -9.64 4.30
C LEU A 14 -7.65 -10.44 5.24
N ASN A 15 -8.08 -11.61 5.72
CA ASN A 15 -7.23 -12.48 6.54
C ASN A 15 -5.99 -12.96 5.78
N LYS A 16 -6.10 -13.37 4.51
CA LYS A 16 -4.94 -13.74 3.68
C LYS A 16 -3.96 -12.58 3.50
N ILE A 17 -4.46 -11.38 3.26
CA ILE A 17 -3.64 -10.17 3.13
C ILE A 17 -2.93 -9.87 4.45
N ILE A 18 -3.63 -9.97 5.58
CA ILE A 18 -3.05 -9.77 6.91
C ILE A 18 -1.95 -10.81 7.17
N GLU A 19 -2.21 -12.09 6.91
CA GLU A 19 -1.22 -13.16 7.05
C GLU A 19 0.04 -12.89 6.21
N SER A 20 -0.13 -12.48 4.95
CA SER A 20 0.99 -12.10 4.08
C SER A 20 1.81 -10.94 4.67
N ASN A 21 1.14 -9.96 5.26
CA ASN A 21 1.79 -8.76 5.78
C ASN A 21 2.50 -9.01 7.12
N VAL A 22 1.91 -9.77 8.03
CA VAL A 22 2.52 -10.05 9.34
C VAL A 22 3.68 -11.05 9.26
N ASN A 23 3.72 -11.88 8.21
CA ASN A 23 4.81 -12.82 7.97
C ASN A 23 6.05 -12.16 7.34
N GLN A 24 5.99 -10.90 6.95
CA GLN A 24 7.17 -10.16 6.48
C GLN A 24 8.14 -9.90 7.64
N GLN A 25 9.42 -9.69 7.30
CA GLN A 25 10.40 -9.17 8.26
C GLN A 25 9.88 -7.87 8.87
N GLN A 26 9.94 -7.77 10.19
CA GLN A 26 9.50 -6.58 10.93
C GLN A 26 10.68 -5.63 11.13
N CYS A 27 10.42 -4.34 10.95
CA CYS A 27 11.40 -3.27 11.15
C CYS A 27 10.71 -1.98 11.64
N PHE A 28 11.49 -0.92 11.85
CA PHE A 28 10.93 0.41 12.03
C PHE A 28 10.15 0.82 10.80
N VAL A 29 8.90 1.21 10.96
CA VAL A 29 7.98 1.68 9.93
C VAL A 29 7.43 3.04 10.33
N HIS A 30 7.63 4.02 9.47
CA HIS A 30 7.15 5.39 9.63
C HIS A 30 5.61 5.48 9.53
N ARG A 31 4.98 4.61 8.73
CA ARG A 31 3.54 4.51 8.39
C ARG A 31 3.05 5.53 7.38
N ASP A 32 3.50 6.77 7.47
CA ASP A 32 3.09 7.86 6.59
C ASP A 32 4.30 8.40 5.80
N PHE A 33 5.13 7.46 5.28
CA PHE A 33 6.30 7.72 4.45
C PHE A 33 5.87 8.00 3.00
N HIS A 34 5.40 9.21 2.75
CA HIS A 34 4.88 9.65 1.45
C HIS A 34 5.38 11.07 1.13
N CYS A 35 5.16 11.53 -0.10
CA CYS A 35 5.74 12.77 -0.62
C CYS A 35 5.48 14.02 0.24
N ARG A 36 4.36 14.09 0.95
CA ARG A 36 4.01 15.24 1.81
C ARG A 36 4.79 15.30 3.11
N ASN A 37 5.42 14.21 3.51
CA ASN A 37 6.24 14.12 4.74
C ASN A 37 7.74 14.07 4.44
N LEU A 38 8.12 14.35 3.17
CA LEU A 38 9.50 14.45 2.73
C LEU A 38 9.81 15.89 2.35
N MET A 39 10.79 16.48 3.02
CA MET A 39 11.18 17.89 2.87
C MET A 39 12.55 18.00 2.18
N LEU A 40 12.63 18.78 1.13
CA LEU A 40 13.92 19.15 0.55
C LEU A 40 14.65 20.09 1.52
N ILE A 41 15.91 19.79 1.82
CA ILE A 41 16.75 20.60 2.70
C ILE A 41 17.93 21.09 1.86
N ASP A 42 18.07 22.40 1.73
CA ASP A 42 19.14 23.01 0.96
C ASP A 42 20.52 22.62 1.51
N GLY A 43 21.37 22.09 0.62
CA GLY A 43 22.72 21.68 0.99
C GLY A 43 22.88 20.28 1.58
N GLU A 44 21.78 19.55 1.80
CA GLU A 44 21.80 18.19 2.32
C GLU A 44 21.62 17.14 1.22
N VAL A 45 22.24 15.97 1.44
CA VAL A 45 22.08 14.80 0.55
C VAL A 45 20.92 13.95 1.06
N GLY A 46 19.73 14.21 0.55
CA GLY A 46 18.51 13.48 0.90
C GLY A 46 17.45 14.35 1.56
N PRO A 47 16.21 13.85 1.63
CA PRO A 47 15.12 14.61 2.23
C PRO A 47 15.14 14.54 3.75
N GLY A 48 14.70 15.62 4.39
CA GLY A 48 14.26 15.58 5.77
C GLY A 48 12.95 14.81 5.88
N ILE A 49 12.81 14.01 6.93
CA ILE A 49 11.61 13.19 7.17
C ILE A 49 10.91 13.74 8.41
N ILE A 50 9.62 14.07 8.29
CA ILE A 50 8.77 14.60 9.35
C ILE A 50 7.61 13.66 9.64
N ASP A 51 6.87 13.91 10.73
CA ASP A 51 5.63 13.20 11.08
C ASP A 51 5.85 11.71 11.46
N PHE A 52 6.95 11.42 12.16
CA PHE A 52 7.35 10.05 12.54
C PHE A 52 6.90 9.61 13.94
N GLN A 53 6.13 10.43 14.67
CA GLN A 53 5.70 10.12 16.05
C GLN A 53 4.77 8.91 16.15
N ASP A 54 4.09 8.53 15.06
CA ASP A 54 3.23 7.35 14.97
C ASP A 54 3.94 6.10 14.43
N ALA A 55 5.29 6.13 14.36
CA ALA A 55 6.08 5.02 13.89
C ALA A 55 5.91 3.78 14.78
N VAL A 56 5.98 2.62 14.15
CA VAL A 56 5.78 1.32 14.82
C VAL A 56 6.80 0.27 14.32
N ASN A 57 6.86 -0.87 15.01
CA ASN A 57 7.44 -2.08 14.44
C ASN A 57 6.44 -2.71 13.49
N GLY A 58 6.77 -2.86 12.21
CA GLY A 58 5.85 -3.31 11.18
C GLY A 58 6.54 -3.94 9.96
N PRO A 59 5.76 -4.34 8.93
CA PRO A 59 6.28 -5.01 7.74
C PRO A 59 7.30 -4.15 6.98
N ILE A 60 8.44 -4.74 6.62
CA ILE A 60 9.55 -4.05 5.95
C ILE A 60 9.16 -3.36 4.63
N LEU A 61 8.10 -3.82 3.97
CA LEU A 61 7.62 -3.23 2.73
C LEU A 61 6.66 -2.05 2.91
N TYR A 62 6.22 -1.75 4.16
CA TYR A 62 5.14 -0.79 4.38
C TYR A 62 5.46 0.62 3.86
N ASP A 63 6.63 1.14 4.21
CA ASP A 63 7.04 2.48 3.82
C ASP A 63 7.42 2.56 2.33
N LEU A 64 7.96 1.48 1.77
CA LEU A 64 8.19 1.39 0.33
C LEU A 64 6.87 1.48 -0.45
N VAL A 65 5.84 0.77 -0.02
CA VAL A 65 4.48 0.88 -0.61
C VAL A 65 3.92 2.28 -0.44
N SER A 66 4.10 2.89 0.74
CA SER A 66 3.62 4.24 1.02
C SER A 66 4.21 5.28 0.06
N LEU A 67 5.48 5.12 -0.29
CA LEU A 67 6.20 6.02 -1.17
C LEU A 67 5.90 5.76 -2.65
N LEU A 68 5.98 4.50 -3.08
CA LEU A 68 5.90 4.15 -4.50
C LEU A 68 4.47 4.03 -5.02
N LYS A 69 3.50 3.77 -4.15
CA LYS A 69 2.07 3.74 -4.48
C LYS A 69 1.31 4.78 -3.65
N ASP A 70 1.84 6.00 -3.66
CA ASP A 70 1.25 7.15 -2.95
C ASP A 70 -0.14 7.49 -3.50
N ALA A 71 -1.04 7.92 -2.64
CA ALA A 71 -2.39 8.35 -3.03
C ALA A 71 -2.40 9.76 -3.68
N TYR A 72 -1.33 10.52 -3.54
CA TYR A 72 -1.25 11.92 -4.00
C TYR A 72 -0.49 12.09 -5.30
N PHE A 73 0.32 11.11 -5.69
CA PHE A 73 1.17 11.20 -6.86
C PHE A 73 1.32 9.83 -7.53
N GLU A 74 1.07 9.76 -8.84
CA GLU A 74 1.19 8.55 -9.64
C GLU A 74 2.60 8.42 -10.21
N LEU A 75 3.24 7.29 -9.95
CA LEU A 75 4.50 6.88 -10.57
C LEU A 75 4.24 5.87 -11.70
N GLN A 76 5.11 5.89 -12.71
CA GLN A 76 5.06 4.92 -13.80
C GLN A 76 5.39 3.51 -13.28
N GLU A 77 4.74 2.48 -13.83
CA GLU A 77 4.88 1.10 -13.34
C GLU A 77 6.30 0.55 -13.49
N ASP A 78 7.00 0.89 -14.58
CA ASP A 78 8.39 0.50 -14.82
C ASP A 78 9.34 1.13 -13.79
N PHE A 79 9.11 2.38 -13.42
CA PHE A 79 9.86 3.05 -12.35
C PHE A 79 9.59 2.39 -10.98
N ILE A 80 8.34 2.07 -10.68
CA ILE A 80 7.98 1.37 -9.44
C ILE A 80 8.70 0.02 -9.38
N LEU A 81 8.68 -0.74 -10.48
CA LEU A 81 9.34 -2.05 -10.56
C LEU A 81 10.85 -1.94 -10.33
N ASP A 82 11.53 -0.98 -10.98
CA ASP A 82 12.97 -0.74 -10.79
C ASP A 82 13.30 -0.41 -9.33
N MET A 83 12.50 0.46 -8.69
CA MET A 83 12.71 0.82 -7.28
C MET A 83 12.47 -0.36 -6.33
N VAL A 84 11.48 -1.21 -6.60
CA VAL A 84 11.22 -2.41 -5.79
C VAL A 84 12.36 -3.42 -5.94
N ILE A 85 12.92 -3.59 -7.14
CA ILE A 85 14.10 -4.45 -7.38
C ILE A 85 15.30 -3.93 -6.58
N ARG A 86 15.63 -2.64 -6.70
CA ARG A 86 16.73 -2.02 -5.96
C ARG A 86 16.58 -2.16 -4.45
N TYR A 87 15.37 -1.96 -3.94
CA TYR A 87 15.10 -2.14 -2.52
C TYR A 87 15.28 -3.60 -2.09
N TRP A 88 14.77 -4.56 -2.87
CA TRP A 88 14.94 -5.99 -2.62
C TRP A 88 16.42 -6.39 -2.55
N GLU A 89 17.22 -5.96 -3.52
CA GLU A 89 18.66 -6.19 -3.53
C GLU A 89 19.36 -5.56 -2.32
N ALA A 90 19.00 -4.32 -1.98
CA ALA A 90 19.58 -3.60 -0.86
C ALA A 90 19.33 -4.28 0.49
N ILE A 91 18.10 -4.75 0.75
CA ILE A 91 17.76 -5.40 2.04
C ILE A 91 18.34 -6.81 2.14
N ILE A 92 18.55 -7.53 1.01
CA ILE A 92 19.30 -8.79 0.98
C ILE A 92 20.77 -8.53 1.30
N ASN A 93 21.40 -7.56 0.65
CA ASN A 93 22.80 -7.20 0.87
C ASN A 93 23.03 -6.73 2.32
N ALA A 94 22.07 -6.03 2.90
CA ALA A 94 22.08 -5.63 4.31
C ALA A 94 21.74 -6.79 5.28
N LYS A 95 21.46 -7.99 4.76
CA LYS A 95 21.09 -9.19 5.55
C LYS A 95 19.84 -9.00 6.42
N LEU A 96 18.95 -8.10 6.01
CA LEU A 96 17.68 -7.87 6.70
C LEU A 96 16.65 -8.95 6.39
N ILE A 97 16.73 -9.54 5.20
CA ILE A 97 15.96 -10.72 4.82
C ILE A 97 16.89 -11.78 4.22
N THR A 98 16.44 -13.04 4.24
CA THR A 98 17.06 -14.08 3.42
C THR A 98 16.66 -13.91 1.96
N LYS A 99 17.54 -14.31 1.02
CA LYS A 99 17.21 -14.27 -0.40
C LYS A 99 16.02 -15.18 -0.68
N ASN A 100 14.98 -14.60 -1.27
CA ASN A 100 13.76 -15.27 -1.74
C ASN A 100 13.57 -14.96 -3.23
N GLU A 101 12.61 -15.64 -3.85
CA GLU A 101 12.25 -15.34 -5.22
C GLU A 101 11.64 -13.92 -5.32
N PHE A 102 12.11 -13.13 -6.30
CA PHE A 102 11.63 -11.76 -6.49
C PHE A 102 10.11 -11.71 -6.72
N ALA A 103 9.54 -12.72 -7.41
CA ALA A 103 8.11 -12.78 -7.65
C ALA A 103 7.28 -12.81 -6.36
N ASP A 104 7.71 -13.56 -5.34
CA ASP A 104 7.04 -13.63 -4.04
C ASP A 104 7.19 -12.32 -3.26
N PHE A 105 8.37 -11.69 -3.36
CA PHE A 105 8.62 -10.39 -2.77
C PHE A 105 7.74 -9.30 -3.41
N PHE A 106 7.65 -9.27 -4.73
CA PHE A 106 6.82 -8.33 -5.46
C PHE A 106 5.32 -8.55 -5.19
N LYS A 107 4.88 -9.81 -5.10
CA LYS A 107 3.52 -10.14 -4.67
C LYS A 107 3.22 -9.59 -3.27
N SER A 108 4.15 -9.74 -2.32
CA SER A 108 4.00 -9.20 -0.96
C SER A 108 3.91 -7.67 -0.96
N PHE A 109 4.70 -6.98 -1.79
CA PHE A 109 4.61 -5.53 -2.00
C PHE A 109 3.24 -5.12 -2.53
N GLU A 110 2.70 -5.81 -3.54
CA GLU A 110 1.40 -5.49 -4.11
C GLU A 110 0.24 -5.78 -3.16
N TRP A 111 0.31 -6.89 -2.41
CA TRP A 111 -0.73 -7.25 -1.45
C TRP A 111 -0.76 -6.29 -0.25
N LEU A 112 0.39 -5.83 0.21
CA LEU A 112 0.46 -4.76 1.21
C LEU A 112 -0.13 -3.46 0.66
N GLY A 113 0.09 -3.18 -0.64
CA GLY A 113 -0.56 -2.08 -1.36
C GLY A 113 -2.08 -2.17 -1.31
N VAL A 114 -2.66 -3.36 -1.52
CA VAL A 114 -4.12 -3.55 -1.40
C VAL A 114 -4.62 -3.19 -0.02
N GLN A 115 -3.96 -3.67 1.05
CA GLN A 115 -4.36 -3.34 2.42
C GLN A 115 -4.30 -1.83 2.68
N ARG A 116 -3.21 -1.17 2.27
CA ARG A 116 -3.04 0.27 2.44
C ARG A 116 -4.09 1.06 1.66
N HIS A 117 -4.35 0.72 0.41
CA HIS A 117 -5.32 1.42 -0.43
C HIS A 117 -6.76 1.24 0.06
N LEU A 118 -7.13 0.06 0.56
CA LEU A 118 -8.43 -0.15 1.22
C LEU A 118 -8.57 0.73 2.48
N LYS A 119 -7.51 0.84 3.29
CA LYS A 119 -7.45 1.75 4.44
C LYS A 119 -7.66 3.21 4.01
N ILE A 120 -6.94 3.67 2.97
CA ILE A 120 -7.03 5.04 2.44
C ILE A 120 -8.43 5.31 1.91
N LEU A 121 -9.01 4.40 1.13
CA LEU A 121 -10.38 4.49 0.62
C LEU A 121 -11.38 4.72 1.78
N GLY A 122 -11.27 3.92 2.84
CA GLY A 122 -12.13 4.06 4.03
C GLY A 122 -11.91 5.38 4.78
N ILE A 123 -10.66 5.83 4.93
CA ILE A 123 -10.32 7.09 5.59
C ILE A 123 -10.84 8.28 4.79
N PHE A 124 -10.60 8.35 3.49
CA PHE A 124 -11.01 9.47 2.64
C PHE A 124 -12.53 9.58 2.55
N THR A 125 -13.22 8.44 2.41
CA THR A 125 -14.69 8.41 2.45
C THR A 125 -15.23 8.90 3.81
N ARG A 126 -14.62 8.48 4.91
CA ARG A 126 -15.02 8.95 6.26
C ARG A 126 -14.79 10.44 6.45
N LEU A 127 -13.65 10.97 5.99
CA LEU A 127 -13.32 12.39 6.06
C LEU A 127 -14.33 13.24 5.27
N TYR A 128 -14.78 12.74 4.13
CA TYR A 128 -15.84 13.38 3.34
C TYR A 128 -17.19 13.34 4.08
N LEU A 129 -17.64 12.15 4.47
CA LEU A 129 -19.00 11.97 5.03
C LEU A 129 -19.18 12.58 6.43
N ARG A 130 -18.12 12.55 7.26
CA ARG A 130 -18.19 13.00 8.66
C ARG A 130 -17.69 14.43 8.83
N ASP A 131 -16.60 14.78 8.15
CA ASP A 131 -15.84 16.00 8.40
C ASP A 131 -16.00 17.02 7.27
N ASN A 132 -16.84 16.73 6.24
CA ASN A 132 -17.09 17.55 5.04
C ASN A 132 -15.80 17.99 4.31
N LYS A 133 -14.77 17.13 4.31
CA LYS A 133 -13.47 17.37 3.65
C LYS A 133 -13.50 16.76 2.26
N ASP A 134 -14.06 17.48 1.28
CA ASP A 134 -14.23 17.04 -0.11
C ASP A 134 -12.90 16.96 -0.90
N GLN A 135 -11.88 17.69 -0.49
CA GLN A 135 -10.56 17.71 -1.13
C GLN A 135 -9.92 16.32 -1.28
N TYR A 136 -10.23 15.37 -0.40
CA TYR A 136 -9.70 14.01 -0.46
C TYR A 136 -10.37 13.14 -1.53
N LEU A 137 -11.56 13.50 -2.01
CA LEU A 137 -12.23 12.78 -3.10
C LEU A 137 -11.44 12.81 -4.40
N ASN A 138 -10.68 13.88 -4.65
CA ASN A 138 -9.87 14.03 -5.85
C ASN A 138 -8.75 12.96 -5.96
N ASN A 139 -8.39 12.30 -4.84
CA ASN A 139 -7.36 11.28 -4.82
C ASN A 139 -7.93 9.85 -4.91
N LEU A 140 -9.25 9.68 -4.78
CA LEU A 140 -9.89 8.36 -4.84
C LEU A 140 -9.67 7.64 -6.18
N PRO A 141 -9.75 8.30 -7.36
CA PRO A 141 -9.56 7.63 -8.64
C PRO A 141 -8.21 6.91 -8.76
N LEU A 142 -7.13 7.51 -8.22
CA LEU A 142 -5.80 6.88 -8.22
C LEU A 142 -5.76 5.65 -7.29
N VAL A 143 -6.34 5.77 -6.10
CA VAL A 143 -6.43 4.65 -5.13
C VAL A 143 -7.25 3.49 -5.71
N GLU A 144 -8.36 3.80 -6.37
CA GLU A 144 -9.20 2.82 -7.06
C GLU A 144 -8.45 2.13 -8.21
N LYS A 145 -7.67 2.90 -8.99
CA LYS A 145 -6.83 2.36 -10.06
C LYS A 145 -5.85 1.33 -9.50
N TYR A 146 -5.10 1.66 -8.44
CA TYR A 146 -4.16 0.70 -7.81
C TYR A 146 -4.84 -0.57 -7.30
N LEU A 147 -6.02 -0.43 -6.68
CA LEU A 147 -6.82 -1.58 -6.23
C LEU A 147 -7.25 -2.45 -7.40
N LYS A 148 -7.77 -1.83 -8.48
CA LYS A 148 -8.21 -2.52 -9.68
C LYS A 148 -7.06 -3.27 -10.35
N ASP A 149 -5.93 -2.62 -10.57
CA ASP A 149 -4.76 -3.19 -11.25
C ASP A 149 -4.24 -4.41 -10.46
N THR A 150 -4.08 -4.29 -9.15
CA THR A 150 -3.60 -5.39 -8.32
C THR A 150 -4.61 -6.53 -8.20
N THR A 151 -5.90 -6.23 -8.00
CA THR A 151 -6.91 -7.27 -7.85
C THR A 151 -7.22 -8.02 -9.14
N GLN A 152 -6.88 -7.47 -10.31
CA GLN A 152 -6.97 -8.18 -11.61
C GLN A 152 -5.78 -9.12 -11.84
N ARG A 153 -4.63 -8.84 -11.24
CA ARG A 153 -3.38 -9.60 -11.43
C ARG A 153 -3.35 -10.92 -10.67
N TYR A 154 -4.00 -10.99 -9.51
CA TYR A 154 -3.97 -12.16 -8.62
C TYR A 154 -5.34 -12.84 -8.50
N GLN A 155 -5.42 -14.12 -8.88
CA GLN A 155 -6.66 -14.90 -8.82
C GLN A 155 -7.27 -14.94 -7.41
N GLU A 156 -6.42 -14.99 -6.38
CA GLU A 156 -6.85 -15.01 -4.99
C GLU A 156 -7.62 -13.75 -4.58
N LEU A 157 -7.43 -12.64 -5.32
CA LEU A 157 -8.08 -11.35 -5.08
C LEU A 157 -9.31 -11.10 -5.95
N PHE A 158 -9.69 -12.01 -6.87
CA PHE A 158 -10.84 -11.82 -7.74
C PHE A 158 -12.16 -11.54 -7.01
N PRO A 159 -12.49 -12.21 -5.88
CA PRO A 159 -13.71 -11.85 -5.16
C PRO A 159 -13.67 -10.42 -4.59
N LEU A 160 -12.50 -9.91 -4.19
CA LEU A 160 -12.34 -8.51 -3.79
C LEU A 160 -12.56 -7.56 -4.97
N ARG A 161 -11.99 -7.87 -6.14
CA ARG A 161 -12.23 -7.13 -7.38
C ARG A 161 -13.72 -7.01 -7.70
N ASP A 162 -14.45 -8.12 -7.59
CA ASP A 162 -15.88 -8.15 -7.92
C ASP A 162 -16.71 -7.32 -6.91
N ILE A 163 -16.33 -7.34 -5.63
CA ILE A 163 -16.91 -6.48 -4.59
C ILE A 163 -16.63 -4.99 -4.89
N LEU A 164 -15.39 -4.64 -5.24
CA LEU A 164 -15.00 -3.26 -5.55
C LEU A 164 -15.75 -2.74 -6.79
N ASN A 165 -15.81 -3.52 -7.86
CA ASN A 165 -16.55 -3.15 -9.07
C ASN A 165 -18.02 -2.88 -8.79
N LYS A 166 -18.64 -3.64 -7.88
CA LYS A 166 -20.03 -3.44 -7.48
C LYS A 166 -20.23 -2.21 -6.59
N ALA A 167 -19.23 -1.82 -5.83
CA ALA A 167 -19.31 -0.69 -4.91
C ALA A 167 -19.04 0.66 -5.59
N ILE A 168 -18.25 0.67 -6.67
CA ILE A 168 -17.81 1.87 -7.40
C ILE A 168 -18.78 2.21 -8.56
N ASN A 169 -19.52 1.24 -9.11
CA ASN A 169 -20.58 1.45 -10.10
C ASN A 169 -21.95 1.65 -9.43
#